data_fe1d830dce45597acc9306d128f2a72f
#
_entry.id   fe1d830dce45597acc9306d128f2a72f
#
_cell.length_a   1.000
_cell.length_b   1.000
_cell.length_c   1.000
_cell.angle_alpha   90.00
_cell.angle_beta   90.00
_cell.angle_gamma   90.00
#
_symmetry.space_group_name_H-M   'P 1'
#
loop_
_entity.id
_entity.type
_entity.pdbx_description
1 polymer ?
#
loop_
_entity_poly.entity_id
_entity_poly.type
_entity_poly.pdbx_seq_one_letter_code
_entity_poly.pdbx_strand_id
1 'polypeptide(L)'
;MTIETTVFTFQISNTFEEWAKIFDSPEIDEFHKTVGLTPLYRGKGLTDPKEVIVIHQAEEGVAKHIFSDPETIKNIEAGGHIYSTTKITSWLSN
;
A
#
# COMPACT_ATOMS: atom_id res chain seq x y z
N MET A 1 7.86 19.43 -10.16
CA MET A 1 7.08 18.27 -9.71
C MET A 1 7.77 17.66 -8.50
N THR A 2 7.06 17.51 -7.40
CA THR A 2 7.61 16.93 -6.17
C THR A 2 7.17 15.47 -6.06
N ILE A 3 8.13 14.60 -5.83
CA ILE A 3 7.85 13.17 -5.64
C ILE A 3 7.67 12.90 -4.14
N GLU A 4 6.60 12.25 -3.82
CA GLU A 4 6.28 11.83 -2.46
C GLU A 4 6.52 10.32 -2.33
N THR A 5 7.34 9.95 -1.33
CA THR A 5 7.52 8.56 -0.95
C THR A 5 6.63 8.31 0.26
N THR A 6 5.72 7.36 0.15
CA THR A 6 4.76 7.07 1.21
C THR A 6 5.04 5.69 1.78
N VAL A 7 5.17 5.63 3.11
CA VAL A 7 5.42 4.37 3.83
C VAL A 7 4.15 4.01 4.58
N PHE A 8 3.61 2.84 4.25
CA PHE A 8 2.42 2.30 4.91
C PHE A 8 2.83 1.12 5.77
N THR A 9 2.38 1.09 7.03
CA THR A 9 2.45 -0.11 7.84
C THR A 9 1.05 -0.45 8.31
N PHE A 10 0.72 -1.73 8.33
CA PHE A 10 -0.64 -2.18 8.68
C PHE A 10 -0.65 -3.65 9.04
N GLN A 11 -1.76 -4.10 9.61
CA GLN A 11 -1.99 -5.51 9.94
C GLN A 11 -2.83 -6.16 8.84
N ILE A 12 -2.66 -7.46 8.66
CA ILE A 12 -3.46 -8.25 7.70
C ILE A 12 -4.19 -9.36 8.44
N SER A 13 -5.35 -9.77 7.91
CA SER A 13 -6.18 -10.83 8.48
C SER A 13 -5.82 -12.21 7.95
N ASN A 14 -5.19 -12.27 6.78
CA ASN A 14 -4.74 -13.52 6.14
C ASN A 14 -3.23 -13.71 6.37
N THR A 15 -2.61 -14.64 5.65
CA THR A 15 -1.16 -14.83 5.73
C THR A 15 -0.45 -13.82 4.83
N PHE A 16 0.82 -13.53 5.14
CA PHE A 16 1.62 -12.66 4.28
C PHE A 16 1.69 -13.20 2.86
N GLU A 17 1.85 -14.51 2.71
CA GLU A 17 1.94 -15.16 1.41
C GLU A 17 0.67 -14.95 0.57
N GLU A 18 -0.50 -15.07 1.21
CA GLU A 18 -1.78 -14.82 0.54
C GLU A 18 -1.92 -13.34 0.16
N TRP A 19 -1.60 -12.45 1.08
CA TRP A 19 -1.66 -11.01 0.83
C TRP A 19 -0.69 -10.62 -0.30
N ALA A 20 0.56 -11.12 -0.25
CA ALA A 20 1.58 -10.79 -1.23
C ALA A 20 1.21 -11.30 -2.63
N LYS A 21 0.56 -12.46 -2.71
CA LYS A 21 0.11 -13.00 -3.98
C LYS A 21 -0.91 -12.06 -4.64
N ILE A 22 -1.81 -11.48 -3.84
CA ILE A 22 -2.78 -10.50 -4.33
C ILE A 22 -2.07 -9.20 -4.72
N PHE A 23 -1.21 -8.70 -3.84
CA PHE A 23 -0.47 -7.45 -4.07
C PHE A 23 0.38 -7.52 -5.34
N ASP A 24 0.99 -8.66 -5.62
CA ASP A 24 1.85 -8.86 -6.78
C ASP A 24 1.08 -9.28 -8.05
N SER A 25 -0.25 -9.38 -7.97
CA SER A 25 -1.06 -9.82 -9.09
C SER A 25 -1.04 -8.80 -10.24
N PRO A 26 -1.27 -9.26 -11.49
CA PRO A 26 -1.34 -8.36 -12.64
C PRO A 26 -2.41 -7.26 -12.48
N GLU A 27 -3.53 -7.58 -11.82
CA GLU A 27 -4.61 -6.62 -11.59
C GLU A 27 -4.17 -5.48 -10.69
N ILE A 28 -3.42 -5.76 -9.63
CA ILE A 28 -2.91 -4.74 -8.73
C ILE A 28 -1.79 -3.95 -9.39
N ASP A 29 -0.92 -4.61 -10.15
CA ASP A 29 0.13 -3.93 -10.92
C ASP A 29 -0.48 -2.92 -11.89
N GLU A 30 -1.53 -3.32 -12.60
CA GLU A 30 -2.24 -2.44 -13.52
C GLU A 30 -2.90 -1.28 -12.80
N PHE A 31 -3.49 -1.54 -11.62
CA PHE A 31 -4.07 -0.49 -10.79
C PHE A 31 -3.02 0.54 -10.41
N HIS A 32 -1.85 0.11 -9.95
CA HIS A 32 -0.76 1.02 -9.58
C HIS A 32 -0.36 1.91 -10.78
N LYS A 33 -0.22 1.32 -11.95
CA LYS A 33 0.12 2.08 -13.16
C LYS A 33 -0.95 3.10 -13.52
N THR A 34 -2.22 2.68 -13.44
CA THR A 34 -3.35 3.53 -13.80
C THR A 34 -3.46 4.76 -12.90
N VAL A 35 -3.20 4.61 -11.60
CA VAL A 35 -3.32 5.71 -10.65
C VAL A 35 -2.02 6.46 -10.40
N GLY A 36 -0.92 6.04 -11.03
CA GLY A 36 0.36 6.74 -10.93
C GLY A 36 1.16 6.42 -9.68
N LEU A 37 0.94 5.27 -9.05
CA LEU A 37 1.72 4.79 -7.92
C LEU A 37 2.81 3.85 -8.42
N THR A 38 4.03 4.03 -7.91
CA THR A 38 5.14 3.12 -8.19
C THR A 38 5.51 2.40 -6.89
N PRO A 39 5.19 1.10 -6.74
CA PRO A 39 5.60 0.37 -5.55
C PRO A 39 7.11 0.14 -5.58
N LEU A 40 7.78 0.42 -4.46
CA LEU A 40 9.21 0.26 -4.33
C LEU A 40 9.58 -0.95 -3.48
N TYR A 41 8.77 -1.29 -2.48
CA TYR A 41 9.11 -2.34 -1.53
C TYR A 41 7.86 -2.82 -0.81
N ARG A 42 7.83 -4.11 -0.48
CA ARG A 42 6.87 -4.71 0.44
C ARG A 42 7.60 -5.73 1.30
N GLY A 43 7.17 -5.89 2.54
CA GLY A 43 7.77 -6.85 3.44
C GLY A 43 6.89 -7.15 4.61
N LYS A 44 7.23 -8.22 5.35
CA LYS A 44 6.53 -8.56 6.58
C LYS A 44 7.42 -8.26 7.78
N GLY A 45 6.80 -8.03 8.93
CA GLY A 45 7.52 -7.78 10.16
C GLY A 45 8.41 -8.95 10.55
N LEU A 46 9.60 -8.65 11.08
CA LEU A 46 10.54 -9.67 11.52
C LEU A 46 9.98 -10.52 12.65
N THR A 47 9.30 -9.87 13.60
CA THR A 47 8.75 -10.53 14.80
C THR A 47 7.24 -10.73 14.73
N ASP A 48 6.54 -10.04 13.82
CA ASP A 48 5.10 -10.14 13.65
C ASP A 48 4.76 -10.38 12.19
N PRO A 49 4.47 -11.63 11.79
CA PRO A 49 4.20 -11.94 10.38
C PRO A 49 2.88 -11.37 9.86
N LYS A 50 2.04 -10.80 10.72
CA LYS A 50 0.82 -10.10 10.31
C LYS A 50 1.05 -8.61 10.07
N GLU A 51 2.21 -8.09 10.44
CA GLU A 51 2.58 -6.71 10.17
C GLU A 51 3.20 -6.63 8.79
N VAL A 52 2.72 -5.68 7.98
CA VAL A 52 3.18 -5.50 6.60
C VAL A 52 3.64 -4.07 6.40
N ILE A 53 4.70 -3.89 5.63
CA ILE A 53 5.16 -2.59 5.18
C ILE A 53 5.06 -2.53 3.65
N VAL A 54 4.57 -1.39 3.14
CA VAL A 54 4.55 -1.11 1.69
C VAL A 54 5.08 0.31 1.49
N ILE A 55 5.98 0.46 0.53
CA ILE A 55 6.54 1.77 0.18
C ILE A 55 6.20 2.05 -1.28
N HIS A 56 5.56 3.21 -1.52
CA HIS A 56 5.21 3.68 -2.85
C HIS A 56 5.84 5.03 -3.14
N GLN A 57 5.97 5.36 -4.43
CA GLN A 57 6.28 6.71 -4.88
C GLN A 57 5.24 7.20 -5.87
N ALA A 58 4.92 8.49 -5.81
CA ALA A 58 3.99 9.15 -6.72
C ALA A 58 4.22 10.66 -6.67
N GLU A 59 3.50 11.41 -7.49
CA GLU A 59 3.46 12.85 -7.33
C GLU A 59 2.81 13.20 -5.99
N GLU A 60 3.21 14.30 -5.41
CA GLU A 60 2.70 14.75 -4.11
C GLU A 60 1.16 14.79 -4.10
N GLY A 61 0.56 14.19 -3.08
CA GLY A 61 -0.88 14.18 -2.87
C GLY A 61 -1.62 13.00 -3.52
N VAL A 62 -1.00 12.31 -4.47
CA VAL A 62 -1.67 11.20 -5.19
C VAL A 62 -2.01 10.05 -4.25
N ALA A 63 -1.04 9.61 -3.42
CA ALA A 63 -1.27 8.48 -2.52
C ALA A 63 -2.39 8.79 -1.52
N LYS A 64 -2.38 9.99 -0.94
CA LYS A 64 -3.41 10.40 0.01
C LYS A 64 -4.79 10.39 -0.64
N HIS A 65 -4.89 10.90 -1.86
CA HIS A 65 -6.16 10.92 -2.58
C HIS A 65 -6.69 9.51 -2.82
N ILE A 66 -5.82 8.60 -3.29
CA ILE A 66 -6.21 7.22 -3.61
C ILE A 66 -6.64 6.46 -2.35
N PHE A 67 -5.86 6.56 -1.27
CA PHE A 67 -6.13 5.82 -0.04
C PHE A 67 -7.16 6.49 0.86
N SER A 68 -7.77 7.59 0.41
CA SER A 68 -8.95 8.18 1.03
C SER A 68 -10.23 7.84 0.28
N ASP A 69 -10.13 7.21 -0.88
CA ASP A 69 -11.28 6.83 -1.68
C ASP A 69 -11.95 5.58 -1.09
N PRO A 70 -13.26 5.65 -0.74
CA PRO A 70 -13.97 4.51 -0.12
C PRO A 70 -13.92 3.23 -0.95
N GLU A 71 -13.94 3.33 -2.28
CA GLU A 71 -13.88 2.17 -3.15
C GLU A 71 -12.51 1.48 -3.06
N THR A 72 -11.43 2.27 -3.02
CA THR A 72 -10.09 1.75 -2.85
C THR A 72 -9.93 1.06 -1.51
N ILE A 73 -10.43 1.69 -0.43
CA ILE A 73 -10.38 1.12 0.92
C ILE A 73 -11.11 -0.22 0.95
N LYS A 74 -12.30 -0.30 0.34
CA LYS A 74 -13.07 -1.54 0.26
C LYS A 74 -12.28 -2.63 -0.46
N ASN A 75 -11.63 -2.29 -1.56
CA ASN A 75 -10.87 -3.25 -2.35
C ASN A 75 -9.64 -3.77 -1.61
N ILE A 76 -8.89 -2.92 -0.91
CA ILE A 76 -7.72 -3.37 -0.16
C ILE A 76 -8.13 -4.22 1.04
N GLU A 77 -9.25 -3.90 1.68
CA GLU A 77 -9.77 -4.73 2.79
C GLU A 77 -10.19 -6.11 2.32
N ALA A 78 -10.71 -6.22 1.11
CA ALA A 78 -11.06 -7.51 0.52
C ALA A 78 -9.83 -8.42 0.35
N GLY A 79 -8.64 -7.81 0.22
CA GLY A 79 -7.37 -8.56 0.11
C GLY A 79 -6.72 -8.89 1.45
N GLY A 80 -7.36 -8.58 2.57
CA GLY A 80 -6.87 -8.91 3.91
C GLY A 80 -6.26 -7.75 4.68
N HIS A 81 -6.11 -6.58 4.07
CA HIS A 81 -5.60 -5.39 4.73
C HIS A 81 -6.61 -4.89 5.76
N ILE A 82 -6.22 -4.78 7.02
CA ILE A 82 -7.08 -4.24 8.08
C ILE A 82 -6.86 -2.73 8.11
N TYR A 83 -7.70 -1.98 7.40
CA TYR A 83 -7.47 -0.56 7.13
C TYR A 83 -7.31 0.27 8.41
N SER A 84 -8.07 -0.04 9.46
CA SER A 84 -8.02 0.70 10.74
C SER A 84 -6.64 0.65 11.43
N THR A 85 -5.78 -0.30 11.05
CA THR A 85 -4.44 -0.44 11.60
C THR A 85 -3.38 0.32 10.79
N THR A 86 -3.79 0.97 9.70
CA THR A 86 -2.85 1.61 8.77
C THR A 86 -2.21 2.83 9.40
N LYS A 87 -0.88 2.89 9.33
CA LYS A 87 -0.09 4.07 9.68
C LYS A 87 0.62 4.51 8.43
N ILE A 88 0.57 5.80 8.14
CA ILE A 88 1.14 6.37 6.92
C ILE A 88 2.12 7.47 7.31
N THR A 89 3.33 7.40 6.75
CA THR A 89 4.29 8.50 6.81
C THR A 89 4.65 8.88 5.39
N SER A 90 4.83 10.18 5.15
CA SER A 90 5.10 10.70 3.82
C SER A 90 6.37 11.55 3.83
N TRP A 91 7.17 11.39 2.78
CA TRP A 91 8.47 12.04 2.65
C TRP A 91 8.57 12.67 1.28
N LEU A 92 8.97 13.93 1.21
CA LEU A 92 9.11 14.65 -0.05
C LEU A 92 10.55 14.67 -0.51
N SER A 93 10.74 14.42 -1.81
CA SER A 93 12.04 14.47 -2.47
C SER A 93 12.15 15.81 -3.18
N ASN A 94 13.06 16.65 -2.74
CA ASN A 94 13.28 17.98 -3.33
C ASN A 94 14.62 18.02 -4.04
#